data_3c73e3215b02156a454ba199572824c8
#
_entry.id   3c73e3215b02156a454ba199572824c8
#
_cell.length_a   1.000
_cell.length_b   1.000
_cell.length_c   1.000
_cell.angle_alpha   90.00
_cell.angle_beta   90.00
_cell.angle_gamma   90.00
#
_symmetry.space_group_name_H-M   'P 1'
#
loop_
_entity.id
_entity.type
_entity.pdbx_description
1 polymer ?
#
loop_
_entity_poly.entity_id
_entity_poly.type
_entity_poly.pdbx_seq_one_letter_code
_entity_poly.pdbx_strand_id
1 'polypeptide(L)'
;MNYEGILGFKGTWRNYQARVLEHADRYMADGKIHIVAAPGSGKTTLGIELIRRMNGKALILAPSITIREQWVARIEEAFLCEGIQGEDYLSQNLKQPKAITVATYQALHSAMTRFQGMQEDAGEDSGTGTDECLAENEIEEVDYSGFDLVGAMKEAGIEVLCLDECHHLRSEWWKALEEFKKQVNNLKIIALTATPPYDSTPAMWTRYMNMCGEIDEEITIPELVKEGSLCPHQDYVYFNLSLI
;
A
#
# COMPACT_ATOMS: atom_id res chain seq x y z
N MET A 1 -13.77 14.81 2.78
CA MET A 1 -12.72 15.28 3.74
C MET A 1 -11.99 16.46 3.12
N ASN A 2 -11.60 17.47 3.87
CA ASN A 2 -10.71 18.53 3.36
C ASN A 2 -9.39 18.49 4.13
N TYR A 3 -8.27 18.26 3.42
CA TYR A 3 -6.94 18.23 4.01
C TYR A 3 -6.23 19.59 3.96
N GLU A 4 -6.86 20.64 3.43
CA GLU A 4 -6.31 21.99 3.42
C GLU A 4 -6.06 22.49 4.86
N GLY A 5 -4.86 22.96 5.14
CA GLY A 5 -4.44 23.35 6.50
C GLY A 5 -4.13 22.19 7.46
N ILE A 6 -4.37 20.93 7.06
CA ILE A 6 -4.06 19.73 7.87
C ILE A 6 -2.78 19.06 7.34
N LEU A 7 -2.74 18.81 6.03
CA LEU A 7 -1.60 18.16 5.37
C LEU A 7 -1.01 19.08 4.30
N GLY A 8 0.30 19.19 4.31
CA GLY A 8 1.08 19.88 3.28
C GLY A 8 2.50 19.34 3.26
N PHE A 9 3.01 18.97 2.09
CA PHE A 9 4.38 18.47 1.99
C PHE A 9 5.39 19.57 2.34
N LYS A 10 6.22 19.31 3.34
CA LYS A 10 7.24 20.25 3.86
C LYS A 10 8.55 20.23 3.08
N GLY A 11 8.71 19.27 2.16
CA GLY A 11 9.93 19.08 1.38
C GLY A 11 9.84 19.64 -0.04
N THR A 12 10.76 19.19 -0.89
CA THR A 12 10.80 19.50 -2.31
C THR A 12 10.56 18.23 -3.12
N TRP A 13 9.67 18.31 -4.11
CA TRP A 13 9.40 17.20 -5.01
C TRP A 13 10.60 16.95 -5.92
N ARG A 14 10.99 15.70 -6.06
CA ARG A 14 11.94 15.27 -7.08
C ARG A 14 11.25 15.32 -8.44
N ASN A 15 12.03 15.45 -9.53
CA ASN A 15 11.44 15.67 -10.86
C ASN A 15 10.45 14.57 -11.26
N TYR A 16 10.78 13.30 -11.03
CA TYR A 16 9.88 12.19 -11.33
C TYR A 16 8.62 12.19 -10.45
N GLN A 17 8.72 12.61 -9.18
CA GLN A 17 7.54 12.76 -8.31
C GLN A 17 6.65 13.90 -8.79
N ALA A 18 7.24 15.04 -9.14
CA ALA A 18 6.50 16.18 -9.70
C ALA A 18 5.76 15.77 -10.98
N ARG A 19 6.40 15.02 -11.88
CA ARG A 19 5.80 14.47 -13.10
C ARG A 19 4.57 13.61 -12.81
N VAL A 20 4.68 12.65 -11.87
CA VAL A 20 3.53 11.82 -11.46
C VAL A 20 2.38 12.69 -10.94
N LEU A 21 2.72 13.66 -10.09
CA LEU A 21 1.72 14.55 -9.48
C LEU A 21 1.08 15.50 -10.49
N GLU A 22 1.78 15.90 -11.53
CA GLU A 22 1.23 16.70 -12.64
C GLU A 22 0.18 15.92 -13.43
N HIS A 23 0.38 14.63 -13.60
CA HIS A 23 -0.51 13.76 -14.37
C HIS A 23 -1.57 13.03 -13.50
N ALA A 24 -1.56 13.20 -12.18
CA ALA A 24 -2.38 12.44 -11.24
C ALA A 24 -3.89 12.48 -11.58
N ASP A 25 -4.43 13.64 -11.97
CA ASP A 25 -5.85 13.76 -12.32
C ASP A 25 -6.21 12.91 -13.56
N ARG A 26 -5.29 12.81 -14.53
CA ARG A 26 -5.46 11.96 -15.70
C ARG A 26 -5.42 10.49 -15.34
N TYR A 27 -4.48 10.08 -14.49
CA TYR A 27 -4.34 8.70 -14.04
C TYR A 27 -5.56 8.25 -13.24
N MET A 28 -6.14 9.13 -12.44
CA MET A 28 -7.35 8.83 -11.66
C MET A 28 -8.66 8.81 -12.44
N ALA A 29 -8.63 8.94 -13.76
CA ALA A 29 -9.86 9.03 -14.57
C ALA A 29 -10.75 7.78 -14.48
N ASP A 30 -10.17 6.60 -14.25
CA ASP A 30 -10.87 5.32 -14.03
C ASP A 30 -11.08 4.98 -12.54
N GLY A 31 -10.68 5.88 -11.63
CA GLY A 31 -10.74 5.70 -10.18
C GLY A 31 -9.57 4.93 -9.58
N LYS A 32 -8.51 4.69 -10.36
CA LYS A 32 -7.30 4.00 -9.89
C LYS A 32 -6.06 4.76 -10.34
N ILE A 33 -5.00 4.64 -9.55
CA ILE A 33 -3.66 5.08 -9.92
C ILE A 33 -2.66 4.01 -9.50
N HIS A 34 -1.90 3.51 -10.45
CA HIS A 34 -0.95 2.43 -10.24
C HIS A 34 0.47 2.89 -10.59
N ILE A 35 1.30 3.01 -9.56
CA ILE A 35 2.67 3.51 -9.69
C ILE A 35 3.64 2.39 -9.36
N VAL A 36 4.49 2.09 -10.31
CA VAL A 36 5.65 1.21 -10.13
C VAL A 36 6.86 2.08 -9.88
N ALA A 37 7.50 1.93 -8.73
CA ALA A 37 8.62 2.78 -8.36
C ALA A 37 9.63 2.02 -7.51
N ALA A 38 10.88 2.02 -7.94
CA ALA A 38 11.96 1.31 -7.27
C ALA A 38 12.10 1.72 -5.78
N PRO A 39 12.68 0.85 -4.93
CA PRO A 39 12.97 1.19 -3.53
C PRO A 39 13.77 2.50 -3.45
N GLY A 40 13.50 3.33 -2.44
CA GLY A 40 14.15 4.64 -2.28
C GLY A 40 13.60 5.77 -3.15
N SER A 41 12.66 5.51 -4.06
CA SER A 41 11.99 6.54 -4.87
C SER A 41 11.08 7.48 -4.08
N GLY A 42 10.72 7.12 -2.85
CA GLY A 42 9.78 7.88 -2.02
C GLY A 42 8.32 7.60 -2.31
N LYS A 43 7.97 6.35 -2.62
CA LYS A 43 6.58 5.88 -2.84
C LYS A 43 5.62 6.33 -1.75
N THR A 44 6.00 6.16 -0.48
CA THR A 44 5.19 6.57 0.68
C THR A 44 4.86 8.06 0.63
N THR A 45 5.84 8.92 0.37
CA THR A 45 5.65 10.37 0.25
C THR A 45 4.70 10.72 -0.90
N LEU A 46 4.87 10.05 -2.03
CA LEU A 46 4.00 10.22 -3.20
C LEU A 46 2.56 9.76 -2.90
N GLY A 47 2.41 8.60 -2.24
CA GLY A 47 1.10 8.08 -1.85
C GLY A 47 0.34 9.00 -0.90
N ILE A 48 1.02 9.60 0.09
CA ILE A 48 0.40 10.57 1.01
C ILE A 48 -0.10 11.80 0.24
N GLU A 49 0.69 12.33 -0.69
CA GLU A 49 0.29 13.47 -1.51
C GLU A 49 -0.89 13.14 -2.42
N LEU A 50 -0.94 11.94 -3.00
CA LEU A 50 -2.08 11.50 -3.79
C LEU A 50 -3.35 11.40 -2.94
N ILE A 51 -3.28 10.84 -1.73
CA ILE A 51 -4.40 10.81 -0.78
C ILE A 51 -4.88 12.24 -0.47
N ARG A 52 -3.94 13.15 -0.19
CA ARG A 52 -4.26 14.56 0.06
C ARG A 52 -5.01 15.21 -1.11
N ARG A 53 -4.56 14.99 -2.35
CA ARG A 53 -5.18 15.54 -3.55
C ARG A 53 -6.55 14.94 -3.83
N MET A 54 -6.73 13.63 -3.59
CA MET A 54 -8.03 12.97 -3.71
C MET A 54 -9.07 13.47 -2.71
N ASN A 55 -8.60 14.05 -1.62
CA ASN A 55 -9.42 14.74 -0.63
C ASN A 55 -10.50 13.86 0.02
N GLY A 56 -10.29 12.54 0.02
CA GLY A 56 -11.14 11.52 0.64
C GLY A 56 -10.52 10.94 1.90
N LYS A 57 -11.33 10.40 2.81
CA LYS A 57 -10.79 9.60 3.92
C LYS A 57 -10.17 8.33 3.40
N ALA A 58 -9.01 7.95 3.92
CA ALA A 58 -8.18 6.90 3.37
C ALA A 58 -7.94 5.74 4.34
N LEU A 59 -7.98 4.51 3.81
CA LEU A 59 -7.39 3.33 4.41
C LEU A 59 -6.11 2.98 3.64
N ILE A 60 -4.99 2.95 4.35
CA ILE A 60 -3.69 2.54 3.82
C ILE A 60 -3.42 1.12 4.33
N LEU A 61 -3.09 0.20 3.43
CA LEU A 61 -2.72 -1.17 3.76
C LEU A 61 -1.25 -1.39 3.49
N ALA A 62 -0.51 -1.74 4.53
CA ALA A 62 0.91 -1.98 4.51
C ALA A 62 1.24 -3.48 4.67
N PRO A 63 2.37 -3.97 4.14
CA PRO A 63 2.74 -5.39 4.21
C PRO A 63 3.16 -5.85 5.62
N SER A 64 3.66 -4.94 6.46
CA SER A 64 4.12 -5.25 7.83
C SER A 64 3.86 -4.11 8.79
N ILE A 65 3.97 -4.39 10.09
CA ILE A 65 3.86 -3.39 11.16
C ILE A 65 4.96 -2.32 11.00
N THR A 66 6.19 -2.71 10.69
CA THR A 66 7.29 -1.77 10.46
C THR A 66 6.97 -0.78 9.34
N ILE A 67 6.41 -1.24 8.21
CA ILE A 67 6.03 -0.36 7.10
C ILE A 67 4.82 0.50 7.49
N ARG A 68 3.86 -0.01 8.24
CA ARG A 68 2.76 0.77 8.82
C ARG A 68 3.29 1.94 9.65
N GLU A 69 4.23 1.69 10.56
CA GLU A 69 4.85 2.74 11.39
C GLU A 69 5.61 3.77 10.53
N GLN A 70 6.29 3.32 9.47
CA GLN A 70 6.95 4.23 8.53
C GLN A 70 5.96 5.16 7.81
N TRP A 71 4.76 4.68 7.46
CA TRP A 71 3.71 5.52 6.89
C TRP A 71 3.26 6.59 7.88
N VAL A 72 2.97 6.21 9.13
CA VAL A 72 2.55 7.15 10.18
C VAL A 72 3.63 8.19 10.43
N ALA A 73 4.87 7.77 10.69
CA ALA A 73 5.99 8.67 10.91
C ALA A 73 6.19 9.64 9.72
N ARG A 74 6.08 9.14 8.48
CA ARG A 74 6.20 9.98 7.29
C ARG A 74 5.09 11.03 7.19
N ILE A 75 3.85 10.69 7.54
CA ILE A 75 2.74 11.65 7.59
C ILE A 75 3.03 12.72 8.62
N GLU A 76 3.41 12.35 9.82
CA GLU A 76 3.66 13.27 10.94
C GLU A 76 4.82 14.20 10.67
N GLU A 77 5.96 13.67 10.24
CA GLU A 77 7.17 14.43 10.02
C GLU A 77 7.10 15.36 8.81
N ALA A 78 6.60 14.83 7.68
CA ALA A 78 6.73 15.48 6.39
C ALA A 78 5.46 16.16 5.87
N PHE A 79 4.28 15.87 6.46
CA PHE A 79 3.02 16.38 5.93
C PHE A 79 2.15 17.12 6.93
N LEU A 80 2.11 16.77 8.21
CA LEU A 80 1.26 17.49 9.18
C LEU A 80 1.66 18.96 9.26
N CYS A 81 0.69 19.84 9.07
CA CYS A 81 0.90 21.27 9.23
C CYS A 81 1.22 21.63 10.70
N GLU A 82 1.84 22.78 10.90
CA GLU A 82 2.20 23.24 12.24
C GLU A 82 0.96 23.43 13.12
N GLY A 83 1.03 22.94 14.36
CA GLY A 83 -0.08 23.01 15.33
C GLY A 83 -1.14 21.92 15.18
N ILE A 84 -1.06 21.05 14.15
CA ILE A 84 -1.96 19.93 13.98
C ILE A 84 -1.45 18.72 14.77
N GLN A 85 -2.34 18.09 15.55
CA GLN A 85 -2.02 16.86 16.28
C GLN A 85 -2.32 15.66 15.39
N GLY A 86 -1.34 14.77 15.18
CA GLY A 86 -1.52 13.56 14.35
C GLY A 86 -2.65 12.67 14.86
N GLU A 87 -2.77 12.53 16.17
CA GLU A 87 -3.80 11.72 16.82
C GLU A 87 -5.24 12.11 16.48
N ASP A 88 -5.52 13.33 16.05
CA ASP A 88 -6.85 13.75 15.65
C ASP A 88 -7.25 13.20 14.27
N TYR A 89 -6.28 12.95 13.40
CA TYR A 89 -6.50 12.60 11.98
C TYR A 89 -6.00 11.22 11.60
N LEU A 90 -5.06 10.66 12.35
CA LEU A 90 -4.44 9.37 12.08
C LEU A 90 -4.95 8.30 13.04
N SER A 91 -5.12 7.10 12.51
CA SER A 91 -5.41 5.90 13.29
C SER A 91 -4.60 4.72 12.77
N GLN A 92 -4.18 3.86 13.67
CA GLN A 92 -3.62 2.55 13.35
C GLN A 92 -4.57 1.42 13.75
N ASN A 93 -5.78 1.76 14.14
CA ASN A 93 -6.78 0.83 14.65
C ASN A 93 -8.00 0.80 13.72
N LEU A 94 -8.26 -0.34 13.09
CA LEU A 94 -9.41 -0.55 12.21
C LEU A 94 -10.75 -0.39 12.95
N LYS A 95 -10.79 -0.56 14.28
CA LYS A 95 -12.01 -0.35 15.09
C LYS A 95 -12.33 1.13 15.31
N GLN A 96 -11.36 2.01 15.10
CA GLN A 96 -11.51 3.46 15.30
C GLN A 96 -10.93 4.21 14.10
N PRO A 97 -11.53 4.07 12.91
CA PRO A 97 -11.02 4.70 11.69
C PRO A 97 -11.13 6.22 11.80
N LYS A 98 -10.08 6.92 11.29
CA LYS A 98 -10.00 8.38 11.22
C LYS A 98 -9.86 8.85 9.77
N ALA A 99 -9.43 10.08 9.58
CA ALA A 99 -9.24 10.67 8.25
C ALA A 99 -8.25 9.86 7.42
N ILE A 100 -7.16 9.39 8.04
CA ILE A 100 -6.23 8.42 7.46
C ILE A 100 -6.07 7.30 8.48
N THR A 101 -6.40 6.09 8.07
CA THR A 101 -6.21 4.87 8.87
C THR A 101 -5.15 4.03 8.18
N VAL A 102 -4.11 3.66 8.93
CA VAL A 102 -3.02 2.81 8.42
C VAL A 102 -3.07 1.47 9.14
N ALA A 103 -3.22 0.40 8.37
CA ALA A 103 -3.31 -0.96 8.91
C ALA A 103 -2.46 -1.93 8.09
N THR A 104 -2.26 -3.14 8.60
CA THR A 104 -1.60 -4.20 7.82
C THR A 104 -2.63 -5.02 7.04
N TYR A 105 -2.20 -5.68 5.96
CA TYR A 105 -3.05 -6.65 5.24
C TYR A 105 -3.51 -7.79 6.15
N GLN A 106 -2.65 -8.21 7.10
CA GLN A 106 -2.99 -9.22 8.09
C GLN A 106 -4.13 -8.74 9.01
N ALA A 107 -4.09 -7.50 9.47
CA ALA A 107 -5.16 -6.94 10.29
C ALA A 107 -6.50 -6.87 9.54
N LEU A 108 -6.47 -6.47 8.26
CA LEU A 108 -7.65 -6.51 7.39
C LEU A 108 -8.19 -7.93 7.25
N HIS A 109 -7.33 -8.91 6.95
CA HIS A 109 -7.72 -10.32 6.82
C HIS A 109 -8.34 -10.83 8.12
N SER A 110 -7.70 -10.60 9.26
CA SER A 110 -8.20 -11.02 10.57
C SER A 110 -9.56 -10.40 10.90
N ALA A 111 -9.76 -9.13 10.58
CA ALA A 111 -11.03 -8.46 10.80
C ALA A 111 -12.15 -8.99 9.88
N MET A 112 -11.83 -9.31 8.63
CA MET A 112 -12.78 -9.86 7.66
C MET A 112 -13.19 -11.30 8.01
N THR A 113 -12.24 -12.17 8.37
CA THR A 113 -12.50 -13.60 8.63
C THR A 113 -13.23 -13.83 9.95
N ARG A 114 -12.89 -13.12 11.01
CA ARG A 114 -13.55 -13.26 12.31
C ARG A 114 -14.97 -12.71 12.32
N PHE A 115 -15.25 -11.69 11.52
CA PHE A 115 -16.61 -11.20 11.34
C PHE A 115 -17.51 -12.22 10.63
N GLN A 116 -16.97 -12.96 9.64
CA GLN A 116 -17.77 -13.93 8.87
C GLN A 116 -17.99 -15.27 9.58
N GLY A 117 -17.43 -15.48 10.76
CA GLY A 117 -17.57 -16.74 11.50
C GLY A 117 -16.94 -17.95 10.78
N MET A 118 -16.03 -17.71 9.82
CA MET A 118 -15.33 -18.78 9.14
C MET A 118 -14.36 -19.45 10.09
N GLN A 119 -14.60 -20.73 10.39
CA GLN A 119 -13.58 -21.63 10.92
C GLN A 119 -12.46 -21.73 9.87
N GLU A 120 -11.23 -21.55 10.32
CA GLU A 120 -10.05 -21.81 9.51
C GLU A 120 -10.05 -23.29 9.13
N ASP A 121 -10.47 -23.61 7.90
CA ASP A 121 -10.05 -24.86 7.28
C ASP A 121 -8.55 -24.72 6.99
N ALA A 122 -7.77 -25.43 7.78
CA ALA A 122 -6.35 -25.65 7.55
C ALA A 122 -6.16 -26.47 6.27
N GLY A 123 -6.31 -25.83 5.13
CA GLY A 123 -5.98 -26.38 3.82
C GLY A 123 -4.51 -26.15 3.56
N GLU A 124 -3.71 -27.20 3.66
CA GLU A 124 -2.34 -27.28 3.22
C GLU A 124 -2.26 -26.92 1.72
N ASP A 125 -1.88 -25.69 1.39
CA ASP A 125 -1.41 -25.38 0.04
C ASP A 125 0.12 -25.24 0.08
N SER A 126 0.79 -26.33 -0.28
CA SER A 126 2.24 -26.41 -0.45
C SER A 126 2.65 -25.74 -1.76
N GLY A 127 2.62 -24.44 -1.79
CA GLY A 127 3.23 -23.63 -2.85
C GLY A 127 4.65 -23.25 -2.46
N THR A 128 5.64 -23.94 -3.03
CA THR A 128 7.06 -23.59 -2.95
C THR A 128 7.33 -22.26 -3.62
N GLY A 129 7.23 -21.19 -2.85
CA GLY A 129 7.76 -19.87 -3.18
C GLY A 129 8.74 -19.49 -2.09
N THR A 130 9.99 -19.28 -2.45
CA THR A 130 11.03 -18.77 -1.56
C THR A 130 10.71 -17.34 -1.12
N ASP A 131 9.95 -17.19 -0.05
CA ASP A 131 9.64 -15.92 0.58
C ASP A 131 10.66 -15.61 1.69
N GLU A 132 11.77 -15.03 1.29
CA GLU A 132 12.63 -14.27 2.18
C GLU A 132 12.04 -12.84 2.29
N CYS A 133 11.12 -12.53 3.18
CA CYS A 133 10.94 -11.14 3.62
C CYS A 133 9.70 -10.82 4.47
N LEU A 134 9.06 -11.78 5.11
CA LEU A 134 8.11 -11.39 6.16
C LEU A 134 8.56 -12.04 7.47
N ALA A 135 9.15 -11.22 8.34
CA ALA A 135 9.47 -11.64 9.69
C ALA A 135 8.19 -12.15 10.37
N GLU A 136 8.15 -13.46 10.63
CA GLU A 136 7.01 -14.20 11.20
C GLU A 136 6.65 -13.78 12.64
N ASN A 137 7.23 -12.70 13.18
CA ASN A 137 7.22 -12.39 14.62
C ASN A 137 6.44 -11.14 15.02
N GLU A 138 5.69 -10.49 14.12
CA GLU A 138 4.91 -9.32 14.49
C GLU A 138 3.41 -9.61 14.34
N ILE A 139 2.85 -10.45 15.22
CA ILE A 139 1.41 -10.68 15.29
C ILE A 139 0.81 -9.60 16.17
N GLU A 140 0.09 -8.68 15.59
CA GLU A 140 -0.74 -7.74 16.34
C GLU A 140 -2.01 -8.50 16.82
N GLU A 141 -2.04 -8.91 18.07
CA GLU A 141 -3.18 -9.63 18.67
C GLU A 141 -4.34 -8.66 18.95
N VAL A 142 -4.95 -8.13 17.92
CA VAL A 142 -6.22 -7.39 18.07
C VAL A 142 -7.37 -8.37 17.91
N ASP A 143 -8.20 -8.47 18.95
CA ASP A 143 -9.41 -9.27 18.90
C ASP A 143 -10.48 -8.56 18.04
N TYR A 144 -10.81 -9.12 16.89
CA TYR A 144 -11.86 -8.62 15.99
C TYR A 144 -13.17 -9.40 16.13
N SER A 145 -13.38 -10.21 17.18
CA SER A 145 -14.63 -10.95 17.41
C SER A 145 -15.82 -10.00 17.45
N GLY A 146 -16.81 -10.24 16.59
CA GLY A 146 -18.02 -9.43 16.51
C GLY A 146 -17.82 -8.01 15.96
N PHE A 147 -16.64 -7.69 15.40
CA PHE A 147 -16.40 -6.39 14.79
C PHE A 147 -16.81 -6.38 13.31
N ASP A 148 -17.72 -5.47 12.95
CA ASP A 148 -18.13 -5.20 11.58
C ASP A 148 -17.16 -4.19 10.92
N LEU A 149 -16.10 -4.71 10.30
CA LEU A 149 -15.13 -3.87 9.60
C LEU A 149 -15.77 -3.07 8.47
N VAL A 150 -16.60 -3.72 7.66
CA VAL A 150 -17.21 -3.07 6.49
C VAL A 150 -18.16 -1.98 6.90
N GLY A 151 -18.98 -2.23 7.92
CA GLY A 151 -19.87 -1.22 8.51
C GLY A 151 -19.09 -0.04 9.06
N ALA A 152 -18.02 -0.30 9.83
CA ALA A 152 -17.17 0.75 10.40
C ALA A 152 -16.49 1.62 9.33
N MET A 153 -15.99 1.01 8.24
CA MET A 153 -15.35 1.76 7.14
C MET A 153 -16.35 2.59 6.34
N LYS A 154 -17.57 2.08 6.15
CA LYS A 154 -18.67 2.83 5.51
C LYS A 154 -19.13 4.00 6.39
N GLU A 155 -19.34 3.76 7.69
CA GLU A 155 -19.73 4.80 8.65
C GLU A 155 -18.66 5.89 8.77
N ALA A 156 -17.40 5.50 8.81
CA ALA A 156 -16.27 6.42 8.76
C ALA A 156 -16.21 7.21 7.46
N GLY A 157 -16.82 6.72 6.37
CA GLY A 157 -16.78 7.34 5.04
C GLY A 157 -15.42 7.21 4.37
N ILE A 158 -14.82 6.02 4.41
CA ILE A 158 -13.57 5.72 3.68
C ILE A 158 -13.87 5.71 2.18
N GLU A 159 -13.12 6.52 1.42
CA GLU A 159 -13.27 6.73 -0.02
C GLU A 159 -12.02 6.36 -0.82
N VAL A 160 -10.86 6.28 -0.16
CA VAL A 160 -9.57 5.98 -0.78
C VAL A 160 -8.97 4.73 -0.13
N LEU A 161 -8.54 3.79 -0.95
CA LEU A 161 -7.80 2.61 -0.52
C LEU A 161 -6.40 2.67 -1.13
N CYS A 162 -5.38 2.83 -0.29
CA CYS A 162 -3.98 2.82 -0.71
C CYS A 162 -3.37 1.47 -0.39
N LEU A 163 -2.83 0.81 -1.42
CA LEU A 163 -2.22 -0.52 -1.35
C LEU A 163 -0.71 -0.37 -1.52
N ASP A 164 0.04 -0.65 -0.45
CA ASP A 164 1.49 -0.64 -0.49
C ASP A 164 2.03 -2.07 -0.64
N GLU A 165 2.84 -2.30 -1.69
CA GLU A 165 3.47 -3.59 -2.02
C GLU A 165 2.49 -4.77 -2.07
N CYS A 166 1.29 -4.58 -2.63
CA CYS A 166 0.23 -5.58 -2.63
C CYS A 166 0.54 -6.85 -3.47
N HIS A 167 1.62 -6.86 -4.26
CA HIS A 167 2.05 -8.00 -5.05
C HIS A 167 2.55 -9.18 -4.19
N HIS A 168 2.94 -8.93 -2.93
CA HIS A 168 3.40 -9.96 -1.99
C HIS A 168 2.28 -10.61 -1.16
N LEU A 169 1.01 -10.33 -1.47
CA LEU A 169 -0.10 -10.82 -0.66
C LEU A 169 -0.29 -12.33 -0.81
N ARG A 170 -0.50 -13.01 0.33
CA ARG A 170 -0.94 -14.41 0.38
C ARG A 170 -2.34 -14.55 -0.22
N SER A 171 -2.70 -15.73 -0.70
CA SER A 171 -3.98 -15.98 -1.38
C SER A 171 -5.20 -15.63 -0.54
N GLU A 172 -5.18 -15.92 0.76
CA GLU A 172 -6.27 -15.61 1.68
C GLU A 172 -6.41 -14.10 1.93
N TRP A 173 -5.30 -13.35 1.99
CA TRP A 173 -5.33 -11.89 2.13
C TRP A 173 -5.89 -11.22 0.87
N TRP A 174 -5.57 -11.77 -0.31
CA TRP A 174 -6.18 -11.34 -1.56
C TRP A 174 -7.70 -11.51 -1.54
N LYS A 175 -8.20 -12.68 -1.09
CA LYS A 175 -9.66 -12.93 -0.99
C LYS A 175 -10.33 -11.94 -0.05
N ALA A 176 -9.73 -11.68 1.12
CA ALA A 176 -10.24 -10.71 2.06
C ALA A 176 -10.27 -9.28 1.50
N LEU A 177 -9.22 -8.87 0.79
CA LEU A 177 -9.11 -7.56 0.16
C LEU A 177 -10.15 -7.38 -0.97
N GLU A 178 -10.33 -8.39 -1.82
CA GLU A 178 -11.34 -8.37 -2.88
C GLU A 178 -12.77 -8.27 -2.30
N GLU A 179 -13.05 -9.07 -1.27
CA GLU A 179 -14.35 -9.04 -0.62
C GLU A 179 -14.60 -7.70 0.09
N PHE A 180 -13.61 -7.16 0.76
CA PHE A 180 -13.66 -5.82 1.34
C PHE A 180 -13.98 -4.76 0.27
N LYS A 181 -13.21 -4.72 -0.82
CA LYS A 181 -13.43 -3.77 -1.92
C LYS A 181 -14.82 -3.91 -2.55
N LYS A 182 -15.33 -5.13 -2.68
CA LYS A 182 -16.66 -5.39 -3.23
C LYS A 182 -17.77 -4.88 -2.31
N GLN A 183 -17.58 -4.99 -1.00
CA GLN A 183 -18.57 -4.54 -0.03
C GLN A 183 -18.50 -3.03 0.23
N VAL A 184 -17.31 -2.44 0.25
CA VAL A 184 -17.13 -0.97 0.35
C VAL A 184 -17.08 -0.39 -1.06
N ASN A 185 -18.25 0.02 -1.56
CA ASN A 185 -18.39 0.52 -2.94
C ASN A 185 -17.67 1.86 -3.18
N ASN A 186 -17.31 2.11 -4.45
CA ASN A 186 -16.76 3.38 -4.96
C ASN A 186 -15.42 3.81 -4.35
N LEU A 187 -14.60 2.85 -3.90
CA LEU A 187 -13.26 3.15 -3.45
C LEU A 187 -12.37 3.55 -4.63
N LYS A 188 -11.71 4.69 -4.50
CA LYS A 188 -10.56 5.07 -5.35
C LYS A 188 -9.35 4.27 -4.87
N ILE A 189 -8.58 3.74 -5.81
CA ILE A 189 -7.42 2.88 -5.50
C ILE A 189 -6.12 3.63 -5.80
N ILE A 190 -5.19 3.60 -4.87
CA ILE A 190 -3.79 3.95 -5.08
C ILE A 190 -2.99 2.67 -4.87
N ALA A 191 -2.34 2.17 -5.91
CA ALA A 191 -1.46 1.02 -5.83
C ALA A 191 0.00 1.47 -6.00
N LEU A 192 0.83 1.13 -5.03
CA LEU A 192 2.24 1.47 -4.99
C LEU A 192 3.06 0.18 -4.86
N THR A 193 3.98 -0.05 -5.77
CA THR A 193 4.84 -1.24 -5.73
C THR A 193 6.22 -0.95 -6.29
N ALA A 194 7.21 -1.70 -5.83
CA ALA A 194 8.53 -1.68 -6.46
C ALA A 194 8.61 -2.67 -7.64
N THR A 195 7.94 -3.80 -7.51
CA THR A 195 8.03 -4.94 -8.44
C THR A 195 6.66 -5.55 -8.66
N PRO A 196 5.95 -5.21 -9.75
CA PRO A 196 4.75 -5.94 -10.12
C PRO A 196 5.04 -7.44 -10.31
N PRO A 197 4.08 -8.34 -10.08
CA PRO A 197 4.31 -9.79 -10.13
C PRO A 197 4.36 -10.30 -11.59
N TYR A 198 5.34 -9.84 -12.37
CA TYR A 198 5.47 -10.18 -13.80
C TYR A 198 5.66 -11.69 -14.04
N ASP A 199 6.30 -12.40 -13.10
CA ASP A 199 6.55 -13.85 -13.18
C ASP A 199 5.40 -14.70 -12.64
N SER A 200 4.26 -14.08 -12.32
CA SER A 200 3.09 -14.78 -11.80
C SER A 200 2.30 -15.51 -12.89
N THR A 201 1.42 -16.42 -12.48
CA THR A 201 0.49 -17.06 -13.44
C THR A 201 -0.44 -16.03 -14.10
N PRO A 202 -0.94 -16.28 -15.31
CA PRO A 202 -1.89 -15.37 -15.97
C PRO A 202 -3.12 -15.04 -15.11
N ALA A 203 -3.58 -15.98 -14.29
CA ALA A 203 -4.72 -15.76 -13.39
C ALA A 203 -4.36 -14.79 -12.25
N MET A 204 -3.16 -14.92 -11.65
CA MET A 204 -2.67 -14.01 -10.61
C MET A 204 -2.41 -12.62 -11.18
N TRP A 205 -1.82 -12.54 -12.36
CA TRP A 205 -1.62 -11.27 -13.07
C TRP A 205 -2.94 -10.54 -13.32
N THR A 206 -3.93 -11.25 -13.87
CA THR A 206 -5.28 -10.69 -14.13
C THR A 206 -5.92 -10.18 -12.83
N ARG A 207 -5.80 -10.95 -11.75
CA ARG A 207 -6.30 -10.57 -10.43
C ARG A 207 -5.65 -9.30 -9.91
N TYR A 208 -4.32 -9.21 -10.01
CA TYR A 208 -3.54 -8.06 -9.62
C TYR A 208 -3.96 -6.81 -10.41
N MET A 209 -4.02 -6.90 -11.74
CA MET A 209 -4.43 -5.80 -12.62
C MET A 209 -5.88 -5.36 -12.38
N ASN A 210 -6.78 -6.30 -12.09
CA ASN A 210 -8.16 -5.97 -11.73
C ASN A 210 -8.27 -5.17 -10.42
N MET A 211 -7.35 -5.39 -9.48
CA MET A 211 -7.28 -4.66 -8.23
C MET A 211 -6.61 -3.30 -8.42
N CYS A 212 -5.40 -3.28 -8.95
CA CYS A 212 -4.52 -2.12 -9.00
C CYS A 212 -4.79 -1.19 -10.18
N GLY A 213 -5.32 -1.69 -11.29
CA GLY A 213 -5.43 -0.97 -12.56
C GLY A 213 -4.23 -1.16 -13.46
N GLU A 214 -4.27 -0.56 -14.64
CA GLU A 214 -3.11 -0.46 -15.53
C GLU A 214 -1.99 0.33 -14.86
N ILE A 215 -0.73 0.07 -15.25
CA ILE A 215 0.41 0.83 -14.74
C ILE A 215 0.40 2.21 -15.39
N ASP A 216 0.17 3.24 -14.59
CA ASP A 216 0.11 4.62 -15.05
C ASP A 216 1.49 5.26 -15.17
N GLU A 217 2.38 4.92 -14.24
CA GLU A 217 3.72 5.49 -14.21
C GLU A 217 4.74 4.49 -13.66
N GLU A 218 5.90 4.46 -14.28
CA GLU A 218 7.04 3.66 -13.86
C GLU A 218 8.26 4.54 -13.60
N ILE A 219 8.76 4.52 -12.35
CA ILE A 219 9.97 5.22 -11.92
C ILE A 219 11.10 4.20 -11.84
N THR A 220 11.96 4.18 -12.82
CA THR A 220 12.99 3.15 -12.98
C THR A 220 14.26 3.43 -12.18
N ILE A 221 15.03 2.38 -11.87
CA ILE A 221 16.35 2.50 -11.22
C ILE A 221 17.31 3.42 -12.02
N PRO A 222 17.44 3.30 -13.35
CA PRO A 222 18.29 4.21 -14.13
C PRO A 222 17.90 5.69 -13.98
N GLU A 223 16.60 6.00 -13.88
CA GLU A 223 16.12 7.36 -13.65
C GLU A 223 16.55 7.89 -12.28
N LEU A 224 16.39 7.06 -11.24
CA LEU A 224 16.79 7.42 -9.87
C LEU A 224 18.32 7.62 -9.73
N VAL A 225 19.11 6.82 -10.42
CA VAL A 225 20.56 6.98 -10.47
C VAL A 225 20.95 8.26 -11.21
N LYS A 226 20.33 8.55 -12.34
CA LYS A 226 20.57 9.78 -13.11
C LYS A 226 20.26 11.04 -12.31
N GLU A 227 19.22 11.01 -11.48
CA GLU A 227 18.85 12.13 -10.59
C GLU A 227 19.62 12.15 -9.26
N GLY A 228 20.55 11.22 -9.05
CA GLY A 228 21.34 11.13 -7.81
C GLY A 228 20.53 10.68 -6.59
N SER A 229 19.35 10.11 -6.80
CA SER A 229 18.49 9.58 -5.73
C SER A 229 18.89 8.18 -5.28
N LEU A 230 19.58 7.44 -6.14
CA LEU A 230 20.21 6.14 -5.86
C LEU A 230 21.68 6.16 -6.33
N CYS A 231 22.53 5.42 -5.60
CA CYS A 231 23.88 5.17 -6.05
C CYS A 231 23.89 4.24 -7.27
N PRO A 232 24.80 4.43 -8.23
CA PRO A 232 25.01 3.47 -9.30
C PRO A 232 25.33 2.09 -8.72
N HIS A 233 24.70 1.06 -9.28
CA HIS A 233 24.93 -0.33 -8.93
C HIS A 233 25.70 -1.02 -10.06
N GLN A 234 26.67 -1.86 -9.71
CA GLN A 234 27.45 -2.62 -10.67
C GLN A 234 27.64 -4.05 -10.16
N ASP A 235 27.11 -5.02 -10.92
CA ASP A 235 27.27 -6.44 -10.63
C ASP A 235 28.52 -6.97 -11.30
N TYR A 236 29.35 -7.67 -10.54
CA TYR A 236 30.53 -8.40 -11.05
C TYR A 236 30.23 -9.90 -11.01
N VAL A 237 30.14 -10.53 -12.18
CA VAL A 237 29.93 -11.97 -12.29
C VAL A 237 31.26 -12.63 -12.59
N TYR A 238 31.73 -13.50 -11.70
CA TYR A 238 32.93 -14.30 -11.90
C TYR A 238 32.57 -15.73 -12.31
N PHE A 239 33.01 -16.15 -13.48
CA PHE A 239 32.90 -17.53 -13.91
C PHE A 239 34.21 -18.26 -13.56
N ASN A 240 34.11 -19.28 -12.70
CA ASN A 240 35.25 -20.18 -12.45
C ASN A 240 35.12 -21.41 -13.33
N LEU A 241 35.95 -21.49 -14.37
CA LEU A 241 36.09 -22.69 -15.18
C LEU A 241 36.99 -23.66 -14.40
N SER A 242 36.40 -24.65 -13.74
CA SER A 242 37.16 -25.80 -13.26
C SER A 242 37.64 -26.56 -14.48
N LEU A 243 38.92 -26.46 -14.78
CA LEU A 243 39.58 -27.36 -15.73
C LEU A 243 39.58 -28.77 -15.12
N ILE A 244 38.81 -29.69 -15.73
CA ILE A 244 38.84 -31.14 -15.48
C ILE A 244 40.07 -31.73 -16.16
#